data_57835ef6f19712cb13828e8af4b95581
#
_entry.id   57835ef6f19712cb13828e8af4b95581
#
_cell.length_a   1.000
_cell.length_b   1.000
_cell.length_c   1.000
_cell.angle_alpha   90.00
_cell.angle_beta   90.00
_cell.angle_gamma   90.00
#
_symmetry.space_group_name_H-M   'P 1'
#
loop_
_entity.id
_entity.type
_entity.pdbx_description
1 polymer ?
#
loop_
_entity_poly.entity_id
_entity_poly.type
_entity_poly.pdbx_seq_one_letter_code
_entity_poly.pdbx_strand_id
1 'polypeptide(L)'
;MSEMTPRERFLATMRFKKSDHLPLCEWLPIPDDTIICWLKEGLPLTEIIGQQEIFYSCVMLSKSSNYWDSTKYFGFDKVEWLSIDFGPIPRFVTRTLEETDRYRILIDAGGIKKKLIKGRSFGMPQFLDWQVKDRKDWEKIKMRFNPADPRRYPLDWSDEFVKYYETLDHVIHLLMPGFFATGRQLMGTVPFVSTFYKDPELTDDIMNFWAEFLIETMREFVETLKSRIDCVTIHEDMSYKHGPHISPRVFREFMLPRYKRVTGFLRHNGIDIIFVDSDGDIRPLIPLLLEGGVNGLWPLEVAAGMDAVTLRKEYGKRLLLIGNIDKRAIAEGKTAIEKEIGSKLPYLRKEGGYIPSIDHEVPPDIPYQNYVYYLNFLKKFL
;
A
#
# COMPACT_ATOMS: atom_id res chain seq x y z
N MET A 1 -0.64 -16.78 28.72
CA MET A 1 -1.52 -16.96 27.54
C MET A 1 -0.77 -17.84 26.58
N SER A 2 -1.43 -18.72 25.84
CA SER A 2 -0.80 -19.41 24.71
C SER A 2 -0.32 -18.36 23.70
N GLU A 3 0.78 -18.63 23.02
CA GLU A 3 1.28 -17.80 21.92
C GLU A 3 0.22 -17.73 20.83
N MET A 4 -0.07 -16.50 20.36
CA MET A 4 -1.03 -16.28 19.27
C MET A 4 -0.35 -16.49 17.91
N THR A 5 -1.10 -16.97 16.93
CA THR A 5 -0.65 -16.95 15.54
C THR A 5 -0.55 -15.51 15.05
N PRO A 6 0.25 -15.21 13.99
CA PRO A 6 0.32 -13.89 13.39
C PRO A 6 -1.06 -13.31 13.04
N ARG A 7 -1.97 -14.15 12.53
CA ARG A 7 -3.34 -13.76 12.22
C ARG A 7 -4.15 -13.37 13.44
N GLU A 8 -4.14 -14.21 14.47
CA GLU A 8 -4.86 -13.95 15.72
C GLU A 8 -4.37 -12.66 16.38
N ARG A 9 -3.05 -12.45 16.41
CA ARG A 9 -2.41 -11.26 16.94
C ARG A 9 -2.80 -10.00 16.19
N PHE A 10 -2.74 -10.03 14.84
CA PHE A 10 -3.19 -8.93 14.00
C PHE A 10 -4.66 -8.58 14.26
N LEU A 11 -5.55 -9.57 14.19
CA LEU A 11 -6.99 -9.36 14.39
C LEU A 11 -7.31 -8.87 15.81
N ALA A 12 -6.63 -9.41 16.83
CA ALA A 12 -6.79 -8.93 18.21
C ALA A 12 -6.37 -7.46 18.32
N THR A 13 -5.20 -7.11 17.78
CA THR A 13 -4.67 -5.73 17.80
C THR A 13 -5.61 -4.78 17.06
N MET A 14 -6.02 -5.12 15.83
CA MET A 14 -6.87 -4.25 14.99
C MET A 14 -8.30 -4.15 15.51
N ARG A 15 -8.77 -5.11 16.31
CA ARG A 15 -10.09 -5.07 16.96
C ARG A 15 -10.03 -4.58 18.42
N PHE A 16 -8.93 -3.94 18.82
CA PHE A 16 -8.73 -3.41 20.18
C PHE A 16 -8.93 -4.46 21.29
N LYS A 17 -8.64 -5.71 20.96
CA LYS A 17 -8.63 -6.82 21.93
C LYS A 17 -7.21 -7.02 22.46
N LYS A 18 -7.11 -7.72 23.59
CA LYS A 18 -5.80 -8.07 24.16
C LYS A 18 -5.10 -9.10 23.28
N SER A 19 -3.88 -8.80 22.84
CA SER A 19 -2.96 -9.72 22.18
C SER A 19 -1.86 -10.16 23.17
N ASP A 20 -1.11 -11.19 22.82
CA ASP A 20 0.11 -11.58 23.53
C ASP A 20 1.16 -10.47 23.46
N HIS A 21 1.38 -9.92 22.25
CA HIS A 21 2.18 -8.73 21.99
C HIS A 21 1.64 -7.98 20.76
N LEU A 22 2.19 -6.82 20.41
CA LEU A 22 1.86 -6.16 19.14
C LEU A 22 2.48 -6.92 17.97
N PRO A 23 1.85 -6.95 16.78
CA PRO A 23 2.46 -7.50 15.59
C PRO A 23 3.83 -6.87 15.29
N LEU A 24 4.82 -7.70 15.02
CA LEU A 24 6.14 -7.29 14.56
C LEU A 24 6.24 -7.52 13.07
N CYS A 25 6.08 -6.49 12.28
CA CYS A 25 6.22 -6.60 10.83
C CYS A 25 6.62 -5.26 10.22
N GLU A 26 7.34 -5.29 9.12
CA GLU A 26 7.35 -4.16 8.20
C GLU A 26 6.21 -4.36 7.21
N TRP A 27 5.34 -3.34 7.10
CA TRP A 27 4.15 -3.44 6.26
C TRP A 27 4.50 -3.42 4.78
N LEU A 28 5.58 -2.74 4.41
CA LEU A 28 6.16 -2.80 3.09
C LEU A 28 7.38 -3.73 3.06
N PRO A 29 7.63 -4.44 1.96
CA PRO A 29 8.84 -5.23 1.79
C PRO A 29 10.10 -4.34 1.86
N ILE A 30 11.19 -4.88 2.38
CA ILE A 30 12.49 -4.18 2.37
C ILE A 30 13.01 -4.17 0.93
N PRO A 31 13.31 -2.98 0.35
CA PRO A 31 13.77 -2.86 -1.03
C PRO A 31 15.11 -3.55 -1.28
N ASP A 32 15.30 -4.06 -2.50
CA ASP A 32 16.55 -4.72 -2.92
C ASP A 32 17.79 -3.84 -2.74
N ASP A 33 17.68 -2.55 -3.04
CA ASP A 33 18.78 -1.61 -2.85
C ASP A 33 19.24 -1.54 -1.41
N THR A 34 18.32 -1.58 -0.47
CA THR A 34 18.60 -1.62 0.96
C THR A 34 19.29 -2.93 1.32
N ILE A 35 18.81 -4.07 0.83
CA ILE A 35 19.42 -5.38 1.04
C ILE A 35 20.83 -5.41 0.46
N ILE A 36 21.05 -4.87 -0.74
CA ILE A 36 22.37 -4.80 -1.38
C ILE A 36 23.34 -3.94 -0.55
N CYS A 37 22.88 -2.84 0.03
CA CYS A 37 23.69 -2.03 0.94
C CYS A 37 24.04 -2.80 2.21
N TRP A 38 23.05 -3.45 2.82
CA TRP A 38 23.26 -4.23 4.04
C TRP A 38 24.17 -5.46 3.86
N LEU A 39 24.18 -6.06 2.68
CA LEU A 39 25.13 -7.13 2.35
C LEU A 39 26.59 -6.64 2.44
N LYS A 40 26.85 -5.42 1.98
CA LYS A 40 28.18 -4.79 2.09
C LYS A 40 28.55 -4.45 3.53
N GLU A 41 27.54 -4.29 4.40
CA GLU A 41 27.69 -3.98 5.83
C GLU A 41 27.69 -5.24 6.72
N GLY A 42 27.66 -6.44 6.13
CA GLY A 42 27.78 -7.70 6.84
C GLY A 42 26.46 -8.40 7.16
N LEU A 43 25.37 -8.08 6.47
CA LEU A 43 24.16 -8.89 6.51
C LEU A 43 24.48 -10.32 6.04
N PRO A 44 24.26 -11.38 6.86
CA PRO A 44 24.52 -12.74 6.43
C PRO A 44 23.48 -13.20 5.40
N LEU A 45 23.93 -13.62 4.22
CA LEU A 45 23.09 -14.33 3.26
C LEU A 45 22.89 -15.77 3.73
N THR A 46 21.70 -16.10 4.19
CA THR A 46 21.39 -17.47 4.60
C THR A 46 20.66 -18.29 3.53
N GLU A 47 19.86 -17.66 2.68
CA GLU A 47 19.15 -18.32 1.57
C GLU A 47 18.73 -17.27 0.52
N ILE A 48 18.88 -17.60 -0.77
CA ILE A 48 18.33 -16.83 -1.87
C ILE A 48 16.98 -17.47 -2.19
N ILE A 49 15.89 -16.75 -2.00
CA ILE A 49 14.55 -17.18 -2.44
C ILE A 49 14.22 -16.47 -3.75
N GLY A 50 13.62 -17.19 -4.69
CA GLY A 50 13.33 -16.73 -6.04
C GLY A 50 12.49 -15.44 -6.09
N GLN A 51 12.45 -14.82 -7.26
CA GLN A 51 11.73 -13.55 -7.50
C GLN A 51 10.23 -13.70 -7.23
N GLN A 52 9.68 -12.89 -6.33
CA GLN A 52 8.25 -12.66 -6.19
C GLN A 52 7.92 -11.29 -6.79
N GLU A 53 7.07 -11.26 -7.82
CA GLU A 53 6.56 -10.00 -8.36
C GLU A 53 5.36 -9.57 -7.50
N ILE A 54 5.51 -8.50 -6.74
CA ILE A 54 4.40 -7.88 -6.03
C ILE A 54 3.83 -6.78 -6.93
N PHE A 55 2.58 -6.95 -7.35
CA PHE A 55 1.88 -5.95 -8.15
C PHE A 55 1.31 -4.87 -7.24
N TYR A 56 1.98 -3.74 -7.14
CA TYR A 56 1.43 -2.53 -6.56
C TYR A 56 0.60 -1.80 -7.61
N SER A 57 -0.71 -1.71 -7.39
CA SER A 57 -1.69 -1.03 -8.23
C SER A 57 -1.58 -1.36 -9.74
N CYS A 58 -2.51 -0.90 -10.54
CA CYS A 58 -2.61 -1.23 -11.96
C CYS A 58 -1.39 -0.88 -12.83
N VAL A 59 -0.32 -0.30 -12.28
CA VAL A 59 0.81 0.21 -13.08
C VAL A 59 2.19 0.08 -12.42
N MET A 60 2.30 -0.15 -11.13
CA MET A 60 3.62 -0.30 -10.50
C MET A 60 3.94 -1.76 -10.22
N LEU A 61 4.76 -2.32 -11.07
CA LEU A 61 5.55 -3.52 -10.79
C LEU A 61 6.71 -3.09 -9.90
N SER A 62 6.58 -3.19 -8.60
CA SER A 62 7.74 -3.25 -7.74
C SER A 62 8.25 -4.68 -7.83
N LYS A 63 9.39 -4.86 -8.45
CA LYS A 63 10.16 -6.09 -8.30
C LYS A 63 10.82 -6.01 -6.93
N SER A 64 10.21 -6.57 -5.91
CA SER A 64 11.01 -7.05 -4.82
C SER A 64 11.63 -8.35 -5.29
N SER A 65 12.87 -8.32 -5.73
CA SER A 65 13.61 -9.54 -5.92
C SER A 65 13.88 -10.06 -4.51
N ASN A 66 13.24 -11.15 -4.16
CA ASN A 66 13.51 -11.79 -2.90
C ASN A 66 14.85 -12.52 -2.97
N TYR A 67 15.95 -11.77 -2.92
CA TYR A 67 17.23 -12.38 -2.63
C TYR A 67 17.24 -13.01 -1.24
N TRP A 68 16.22 -12.68 -0.41
CA TRP A 68 16.27 -13.04 0.99
C TRP A 68 14.89 -12.93 1.67
N ASP A 69 14.53 -13.91 2.49
CA ASP A 69 13.30 -13.89 3.29
C ASP A 69 13.50 -13.06 4.57
N SER A 70 13.26 -11.75 4.46
CA SER A 70 13.34 -10.83 5.58
C SER A 70 12.38 -11.20 6.72
N THR A 71 11.24 -11.79 6.41
CA THR A 71 10.24 -12.22 7.38
C THR A 71 10.81 -13.32 8.29
N LYS A 72 11.40 -14.35 7.68
CA LYS A 72 12.04 -15.44 8.43
C LYS A 72 13.26 -14.96 9.22
N TYR A 73 14.09 -14.11 8.60
CA TYR A 73 15.33 -13.65 9.22
C TYR A 73 15.11 -12.76 10.45
N PHE A 74 14.24 -11.77 10.35
CA PHE A 74 13.95 -10.86 11.47
C PHE A 74 12.90 -11.38 12.43
N GLY A 75 12.23 -12.51 12.09
CA GLY A 75 11.14 -13.07 12.85
C GLY A 75 9.89 -12.20 12.80
N PHE A 76 9.56 -11.68 11.62
CA PHE A 76 8.35 -10.90 11.41
C PHE A 76 7.11 -11.77 11.37
N ASP A 77 6.01 -11.23 11.85
CA ASP A 77 4.68 -11.79 11.59
C ASP A 77 4.38 -11.72 10.09
N LYS A 78 4.13 -12.86 9.48
CA LYS A 78 3.91 -12.93 8.03
C LYS A 78 2.60 -12.28 7.63
N VAL A 79 2.64 -11.50 6.54
CA VAL A 79 1.49 -10.99 5.80
C VAL A 79 1.55 -11.52 4.38
N GLU A 80 0.50 -12.22 3.97
CA GLU A 80 0.35 -12.73 2.60
C GLU A 80 -0.44 -11.73 1.77
N TRP A 81 0.15 -11.30 0.65
CA TRP A 81 -0.48 -10.35 -0.26
C TRP A 81 -1.25 -11.08 -1.36
N LEU A 82 -2.56 -10.86 -1.41
CA LEU A 82 -3.38 -11.40 -2.49
C LEU A 82 -3.15 -10.62 -3.78
N SER A 83 -2.96 -11.37 -4.86
CA SER A 83 -2.70 -10.83 -6.19
C SER A 83 -3.95 -10.93 -7.06
N ILE A 84 -4.59 -9.79 -7.32
CA ILE A 84 -5.60 -9.61 -8.37
C ILE A 84 -5.05 -8.57 -9.35
N ASP A 85 -5.17 -8.83 -10.64
CA ASP A 85 -4.71 -7.90 -11.66
C ASP A 85 -5.76 -6.84 -11.98
N PHE A 86 -5.55 -5.62 -11.47
CA PHE A 86 -6.39 -4.45 -11.76
C PHE A 86 -5.88 -3.62 -12.96
N GLY A 87 -4.81 -4.05 -13.63
CA GLY A 87 -4.24 -3.30 -14.73
C GLY A 87 -4.96 -3.47 -16.07
N PRO A 88 -4.52 -2.76 -17.12
CA PRO A 88 -5.09 -2.88 -18.46
C PRO A 88 -4.77 -4.24 -19.06
N ILE A 89 -5.76 -4.95 -19.58
CA ILE A 89 -5.62 -6.22 -20.32
C ILE A 89 -6.27 -6.09 -21.71
N PRO A 90 -5.52 -6.31 -22.83
CA PRO A 90 -4.11 -6.67 -22.87
C PRO A 90 -3.20 -5.52 -22.41
N ARG A 91 -2.04 -5.88 -21.86
CA ARG A 91 -0.99 -4.90 -21.52
C ARG A 91 -0.52 -4.11 -22.74
N PHE A 92 0.02 -2.93 -22.49
CA PHE A 92 0.75 -2.22 -23.53
C PHE A 92 2.10 -2.90 -23.79
N VAL A 93 2.56 -2.82 -25.04
CA VAL A 93 3.88 -3.33 -25.38
C VAL A 93 4.94 -2.41 -24.77
N THR A 94 5.70 -2.94 -23.82
CA THR A 94 6.84 -2.22 -23.27
C THR A 94 7.88 -2.00 -24.36
N ARG A 95 8.27 -0.75 -24.59
CA ARG A 95 9.28 -0.40 -25.60
C ARG A 95 10.16 0.75 -25.14
N THR A 96 11.44 0.58 -25.33
CA THR A 96 12.43 1.66 -25.15
C THR A 96 12.33 2.61 -26.33
N LEU A 97 12.17 3.91 -26.06
CA LEU A 97 12.11 4.97 -27.06
C LEU A 97 13.46 5.66 -27.24
N GLU A 98 14.21 5.78 -26.15
CA GLU A 98 15.52 6.41 -26.11
C GLU A 98 16.36 5.77 -25.01
N GLU A 99 17.63 5.56 -25.27
CA GLU A 99 18.56 5.05 -24.28
C GLU A 99 19.93 5.71 -24.43
N THR A 100 20.46 6.18 -23.30
CA THR A 100 21.81 6.77 -23.17
C THR A 100 22.57 6.06 -22.05
N ASP A 101 23.81 6.45 -21.81
CA ASP A 101 24.58 5.93 -20.67
C ASP A 101 23.97 6.33 -19.32
N ARG A 102 23.20 7.42 -19.26
CA ARG A 102 22.66 7.99 -18.01
C ARG A 102 21.22 7.65 -17.75
N TYR A 103 20.38 7.43 -18.78
CA TYR A 103 18.95 7.21 -18.62
C TYR A 103 18.36 6.39 -19.77
N ARG A 104 17.16 5.89 -19.54
CA ARG A 104 16.30 5.24 -20.52
C ARG A 104 14.91 5.86 -20.48
N ILE A 105 14.36 6.21 -21.65
CA ILE A 105 12.96 6.60 -21.83
C ILE A 105 12.22 5.42 -22.43
N LEU A 106 11.14 5.01 -21.81
CA LEU A 106 10.33 3.88 -22.25
C LEU A 106 8.83 4.15 -22.10
N ILE A 107 8.01 3.38 -22.80
CA ILE A 107 6.60 3.16 -22.50
C ILE A 107 6.53 1.84 -21.76
N ASP A 108 5.87 1.83 -20.59
CA ASP A 108 5.73 0.61 -19.77
C ASP A 108 4.48 -0.20 -20.15
N ALA A 109 4.28 -1.33 -19.46
CA ALA A 109 3.13 -2.22 -19.66
C ALA A 109 1.77 -1.58 -19.33
N GLY A 110 1.75 -0.51 -18.54
CA GLY A 110 0.59 0.33 -18.27
C GLY A 110 0.33 1.37 -19.36
N GLY A 111 1.28 1.56 -20.31
CA GLY A 111 1.20 2.57 -21.37
C GLY A 111 1.76 3.94 -20.99
N ILE A 112 2.35 4.07 -19.81
CA ILE A 112 2.93 5.34 -19.35
C ILE A 112 4.32 5.54 -19.94
N LYS A 113 4.57 6.72 -20.51
CA LYS A 113 5.91 7.13 -20.92
C LYS A 113 6.68 7.68 -19.74
N LYS A 114 7.82 7.08 -19.44
CA LYS A 114 8.65 7.46 -18.27
C LYS A 114 10.14 7.43 -18.58
N LYS A 115 10.89 8.23 -17.81
CA LYS A 115 12.35 8.28 -17.84
C LYS A 115 12.90 7.66 -16.57
N LEU A 116 13.75 6.66 -16.73
CA LEU A 116 14.46 5.96 -15.66
C LEU A 116 15.93 6.39 -15.68
N ILE A 117 16.46 6.75 -14.54
CA ILE A 117 17.90 7.05 -14.38
C ILE A 117 18.64 5.73 -14.15
N LYS A 118 19.65 5.46 -14.95
CA LYS A 118 20.49 4.25 -14.81
C LYS A 118 21.32 4.31 -13.52
N GLY A 119 21.51 3.15 -12.89
CA GLY A 119 22.26 3.04 -11.63
C GLY A 119 21.49 3.53 -10.39
N ARG A 120 20.20 3.85 -10.54
CA ARG A 120 19.27 4.09 -9.42
C ARG A 120 18.11 3.15 -9.55
N SER A 121 17.97 2.22 -8.62
CA SER A 121 16.81 1.33 -8.49
C SER A 121 15.79 1.88 -7.49
N PHE A 122 16.25 2.70 -6.54
CA PHE A 122 15.40 3.37 -5.56
C PHE A 122 14.99 4.78 -6.04
N GLY A 123 13.71 5.09 -5.91
CA GLY A 123 13.13 6.40 -6.22
C GLY A 123 12.15 6.40 -7.41
N MET A 124 11.33 7.44 -7.45
CA MET A 124 10.30 7.60 -8.47
C MET A 124 10.89 7.91 -9.85
N PRO A 125 10.39 7.27 -10.93
CA PRO A 125 10.72 7.65 -12.29
C PRO A 125 10.18 9.05 -12.62
N GLN A 126 10.78 9.72 -13.59
CA GLN A 126 10.16 10.91 -14.15
C GLN A 126 9.08 10.50 -15.16
N PHE A 127 7.82 10.73 -14.82
CA PHE A 127 6.70 10.51 -15.73
C PHE A 127 6.65 11.62 -16.80
N LEU A 128 6.51 11.25 -18.06
CA LEU A 128 6.59 12.17 -19.20
C LEU A 128 5.28 12.29 -19.96
N ASP A 129 4.49 11.22 -20.06
CA ASP A 129 3.22 11.21 -20.79
C ASP A 129 2.31 10.06 -20.34
N TRP A 130 1.00 10.21 -20.51
CA TRP A 130 -0.04 9.28 -20.08
C TRP A 130 -1.02 8.98 -21.20
N GLN A 131 -1.85 7.95 -21.03
CA GLN A 131 -2.73 7.41 -22.05
C GLN A 131 -3.97 8.26 -22.30
N VAL A 132 -4.51 8.92 -21.26
CA VAL A 132 -5.79 9.64 -21.31
C VAL A 132 -5.55 11.13 -21.23
N LYS A 133 -5.98 11.85 -22.28
CA LYS A 133 -5.92 13.31 -22.37
C LYS A 133 -7.31 13.93 -22.48
N ASP A 134 -8.25 13.15 -23.00
CA ASP A 134 -9.63 13.55 -23.22
C ASP A 134 -10.59 12.35 -23.15
N ARG A 135 -11.88 12.60 -23.32
CA ARG A 135 -12.93 11.58 -23.35
C ARG A 135 -12.70 10.50 -24.40
N LYS A 136 -12.18 10.88 -25.58
CA LYS A 136 -11.94 9.92 -26.67
C LYS A 136 -10.84 8.92 -26.33
N ASP A 137 -9.81 9.37 -25.63
CA ASP A 137 -8.75 8.49 -25.15
C ASP A 137 -9.27 7.60 -24.01
N TRP A 138 -10.10 8.16 -23.12
CA TRP A 138 -10.74 7.38 -22.06
C TRP A 138 -11.57 6.21 -22.62
N GLU A 139 -12.44 6.46 -23.59
CA GLU A 139 -13.26 5.41 -24.21
C GLU A 139 -12.42 4.27 -24.83
N LYS A 140 -11.25 4.58 -25.39
CA LYS A 140 -10.34 3.57 -25.91
C LYS A 140 -9.68 2.75 -24.80
N ILE A 141 -9.22 3.42 -23.74
CA ILE A 141 -8.51 2.78 -22.63
C ILE A 141 -9.45 1.92 -21.79
N LYS A 142 -10.65 2.37 -21.56
CA LYS A 142 -11.72 1.70 -20.83
C LYS A 142 -11.96 0.27 -21.29
N MET A 143 -11.83 0.01 -22.59
CA MET A 143 -11.99 -1.34 -23.18
C MET A 143 -10.94 -2.36 -22.69
N ARG A 144 -9.82 -1.90 -22.10
CA ARG A 144 -8.80 -2.77 -21.52
C ARG A 144 -9.10 -3.16 -20.06
N PHE A 145 -10.13 -2.62 -19.48
CA PHE A 145 -10.53 -2.88 -18.10
C PHE A 145 -11.82 -3.72 -18.05
N ASN A 146 -11.83 -4.87 -18.75
CA ASN A 146 -12.89 -5.86 -18.63
C ASN A 146 -12.76 -6.60 -17.28
N PRO A 147 -13.70 -6.49 -16.33
CA PRO A 147 -13.61 -7.18 -15.05
C PRO A 147 -13.70 -8.70 -15.16
N ALA A 148 -14.37 -9.23 -16.19
CA ALA A 148 -14.56 -10.66 -16.39
C ALA A 148 -13.39 -11.35 -17.13
N ASP A 149 -12.24 -10.65 -17.33
CA ASP A 149 -11.09 -11.28 -17.96
C ASP A 149 -10.43 -12.28 -17.01
N PRO A 150 -10.34 -13.58 -17.35
CA PRO A 150 -9.81 -14.60 -16.44
C PRO A 150 -8.33 -14.40 -16.08
N ARG A 151 -7.59 -13.63 -16.87
CA ARG A 151 -6.18 -13.31 -16.59
C ARG A 151 -6.00 -12.38 -15.38
N ARG A 152 -7.09 -11.87 -14.79
CA ARG A 152 -7.05 -11.04 -13.57
C ARG A 152 -6.81 -11.86 -12.32
N TYR A 153 -7.15 -13.12 -12.35
CA TYR A 153 -6.98 -14.05 -11.24
C TYR A 153 -5.62 -14.77 -11.31
N PRO A 154 -5.10 -15.27 -10.18
CA PRO A 154 -3.94 -16.16 -10.18
C PRO A 154 -4.15 -17.35 -11.13
N LEU A 155 -3.08 -17.84 -11.78
CA LEU A 155 -3.15 -18.96 -12.73
C LEU A 155 -3.63 -20.27 -12.10
N ASP A 156 -3.41 -20.43 -10.81
CA ASP A 156 -3.79 -21.57 -9.99
C ASP A 156 -5.10 -21.36 -9.23
N TRP A 157 -5.88 -20.33 -9.58
CA TRP A 157 -7.19 -20.06 -8.99
C TRP A 157 -8.11 -21.29 -9.14
N SER A 158 -8.35 -21.99 -8.04
CA SER A 158 -9.06 -23.26 -7.98
C SER A 158 -9.58 -23.52 -6.56
N ASP A 159 -10.38 -24.57 -6.38
CA ASP A 159 -10.82 -25.01 -5.04
C ASP A 159 -9.64 -25.40 -4.14
N GLU A 160 -8.54 -25.89 -4.69
CA GLU A 160 -7.31 -26.21 -3.94
C GLU A 160 -6.62 -24.94 -3.45
N PHE A 161 -6.57 -23.89 -4.27
CA PHE A 161 -6.09 -22.58 -3.90
C PHE A 161 -6.89 -22.01 -2.72
N VAL A 162 -8.22 -22.05 -2.80
CA VAL A 162 -9.12 -21.59 -1.74
C VAL A 162 -8.84 -22.34 -0.43
N LYS A 163 -8.78 -23.67 -0.50
CA LYS A 163 -8.46 -24.52 0.67
C LYS A 163 -7.10 -24.18 1.28
N TYR A 164 -6.10 -23.90 0.44
CA TYR A 164 -4.78 -23.48 0.92
C TYR A 164 -4.90 -22.21 1.78
N TYR A 165 -5.61 -21.18 1.31
CA TYR A 165 -5.80 -19.95 2.05
C TYR A 165 -6.60 -20.13 3.36
N GLU A 166 -7.49 -21.11 3.42
CA GLU A 166 -8.23 -21.44 4.65
C GLU A 166 -7.32 -22.02 5.75
N THR A 167 -6.21 -22.65 5.38
CA THR A 167 -5.28 -23.28 6.33
C THR A 167 -4.22 -22.33 6.88
N LEU A 168 -4.06 -21.15 6.31
CA LEU A 168 -3.00 -20.22 6.70
C LEU A 168 -3.27 -19.59 8.09
N ASP A 169 -2.23 -19.49 8.89
CA ASP A 169 -2.24 -18.93 10.24
C ASP A 169 -1.75 -17.48 10.33
N HIS A 170 -1.52 -16.87 9.17
CA HIS A 170 -1.05 -15.50 9.04
C HIS A 170 -2.06 -14.61 8.29
N VAL A 171 -1.77 -13.30 8.27
CA VAL A 171 -2.64 -12.27 7.71
C VAL A 171 -2.75 -12.41 6.20
N ILE A 172 -3.96 -12.37 5.67
CA ILE A 172 -4.23 -12.24 4.24
C ILE A 172 -4.71 -10.82 3.96
N HIS A 173 -3.94 -10.12 3.15
CA HIS A 173 -4.11 -8.73 2.81
C HIS A 173 -4.38 -8.57 1.31
N LEU A 174 -5.49 -7.93 0.95
CA LEU A 174 -5.79 -7.55 -0.43
C LEU A 174 -5.43 -6.09 -0.67
N LEU A 175 -4.54 -5.83 -1.62
CA LEU A 175 -4.22 -4.49 -2.10
C LEU A 175 -5.02 -4.20 -3.37
N MET A 176 -5.68 -3.04 -3.42
CA MET A 176 -6.41 -2.57 -4.59
C MET A 176 -6.06 -1.11 -4.91
N PRO A 177 -6.05 -0.72 -6.20
CA PRO A 177 -5.83 0.68 -6.58
C PRO A 177 -7.05 1.52 -6.20
N GLY A 178 -6.79 2.72 -5.70
CA GLY A 178 -7.81 3.68 -5.36
C GLY A 178 -8.26 4.53 -6.55
N PHE A 179 -9.08 5.51 -6.27
CA PHE A 179 -9.68 6.39 -7.27
C PHE A 179 -8.72 7.46 -7.73
N PHE A 180 -8.04 8.12 -6.78
CA PHE A 180 -7.05 9.14 -7.10
C PHE A 180 -5.83 8.53 -7.78
N ALA A 181 -5.31 7.43 -7.24
CA ALA A 181 -4.19 6.70 -7.83
C ALA A 181 -4.45 6.32 -9.29
N THR A 182 -5.65 5.79 -9.57
CA THR A 182 -6.03 5.42 -10.95
C THR A 182 -6.11 6.61 -11.87
N GLY A 183 -6.80 7.68 -11.46
CA GLY A 183 -6.89 8.89 -12.28
C GLY A 183 -5.53 9.52 -12.55
N ARG A 184 -4.66 9.58 -11.53
CA ARG A 184 -3.28 10.03 -11.66
C ARG A 184 -2.47 9.16 -12.64
N GLN A 185 -2.68 7.86 -12.64
CA GLN A 185 -1.99 6.94 -13.53
C GLN A 185 -2.50 6.99 -14.97
N LEU A 186 -3.78 7.26 -15.16
CA LEU A 186 -4.36 7.40 -16.50
C LEU A 186 -3.99 8.72 -17.18
N MET A 187 -3.93 9.81 -16.41
CA MET A 187 -3.86 11.18 -16.93
C MET A 187 -2.64 11.98 -16.46
N GLY A 188 -1.95 11.55 -15.40
CA GLY A 188 -0.98 12.35 -14.66
C GLY A 188 -1.64 13.22 -13.59
N THR A 189 -0.90 13.55 -12.53
CA THR A 189 -1.45 14.25 -11.35
C THR A 189 -2.08 15.60 -11.72
N VAL A 190 -1.35 16.48 -12.41
CA VAL A 190 -1.83 17.85 -12.71
C VAL A 190 -3.01 17.84 -13.69
N PRO A 191 -2.97 17.14 -14.84
CA PRO A 191 -4.13 17.02 -15.71
C PRO A 191 -5.35 16.44 -14.98
N PHE A 192 -5.17 15.33 -14.23
CA PHE A 192 -6.27 14.70 -13.51
C PHE A 192 -6.94 15.63 -12.49
N VAL A 193 -6.15 16.31 -11.64
CA VAL A 193 -6.68 17.29 -10.69
C VAL A 193 -7.42 18.42 -11.42
N SER A 194 -6.98 18.80 -12.61
CA SER A 194 -7.63 19.83 -13.40
C SER A 194 -8.99 19.39 -13.96
N THR A 195 -9.21 18.07 -14.23
CA THR A 195 -10.47 17.59 -14.81
C THR A 195 -11.65 17.70 -13.85
N PHE A 196 -11.43 17.68 -12.53
CA PHE A 196 -12.50 17.94 -11.55
C PHE A 196 -13.21 19.28 -11.79
N TYR A 197 -12.55 20.23 -12.43
CA TYR A 197 -13.06 21.57 -12.69
C TYR A 197 -13.34 21.82 -14.18
N LYS A 198 -12.54 21.24 -15.09
CA LYS A 198 -12.63 21.50 -16.54
C LYS A 198 -13.56 20.53 -17.26
N ASP A 199 -13.64 19.29 -16.83
CA ASP A 199 -14.51 18.24 -17.37
C ASP A 199 -14.97 17.31 -16.23
N PRO A 200 -15.87 17.81 -15.34
CA PRO A 200 -16.37 17.02 -14.21
C PRO A 200 -17.15 15.79 -14.67
N GLU A 201 -17.77 15.82 -15.86
CA GLU A 201 -18.49 14.67 -16.41
C GLU A 201 -17.54 13.53 -16.79
N LEU A 202 -16.37 13.84 -17.37
CA LEU A 202 -15.33 12.84 -17.63
C LEU A 202 -14.82 12.24 -16.33
N THR A 203 -14.57 13.10 -15.34
CA THR A 203 -14.10 12.64 -14.03
C THR A 203 -15.13 11.71 -13.38
N ASP A 204 -16.40 12.06 -13.42
CA ASP A 204 -17.48 11.27 -12.87
C ASP A 204 -17.63 9.90 -13.57
N ASP A 205 -17.52 9.86 -14.88
CA ASP A 205 -17.52 8.63 -15.67
C ASP A 205 -16.34 7.72 -15.31
N ILE A 206 -15.12 8.26 -15.20
CA ILE A 206 -13.93 7.50 -14.78
C ILE A 206 -14.15 6.93 -13.36
N MET A 207 -14.63 7.73 -12.41
CA MET A 207 -14.83 7.32 -11.02
C MET A 207 -15.93 6.25 -10.88
N ASN A 208 -17.05 6.40 -11.58
CA ASN A 208 -18.14 5.43 -11.57
C ASN A 208 -17.72 4.10 -12.20
N PHE A 209 -17.09 4.18 -13.37
CA PHE A 209 -16.56 3.00 -14.04
C PHE A 209 -15.56 2.27 -13.14
N TRP A 210 -14.66 3.02 -12.49
CA TRP A 210 -13.65 2.42 -11.64
C TRP A 210 -14.24 1.72 -10.42
N ALA A 211 -15.24 2.32 -9.78
CA ALA A 211 -15.94 1.68 -8.66
C ALA A 211 -16.59 0.36 -9.07
N GLU A 212 -17.26 0.34 -10.22
CA GLU A 212 -17.87 -0.87 -10.78
C GLU A 212 -16.81 -1.91 -11.14
N PHE A 213 -15.76 -1.50 -11.86
CA PHE A 213 -14.66 -2.36 -12.25
C PHE A 213 -13.98 -3.03 -11.04
N LEU A 214 -13.71 -2.28 -9.97
CA LEU A 214 -13.14 -2.83 -8.74
C LEU A 214 -14.05 -3.89 -8.13
N ILE A 215 -15.33 -3.59 -7.96
CA ILE A 215 -16.31 -4.51 -7.35
C ILE A 215 -16.43 -5.78 -8.19
N GLU A 216 -16.64 -5.65 -9.50
CA GLU A 216 -16.84 -6.82 -10.37
C GLU A 216 -15.56 -7.65 -10.51
N THR A 217 -14.37 -7.01 -10.56
CA THR A 217 -13.10 -7.73 -10.60
C THR A 217 -12.81 -8.49 -9.31
N MET A 218 -13.22 -7.98 -8.15
CA MET A 218 -12.98 -8.65 -6.87
C MET A 218 -14.09 -9.61 -6.47
N ARG A 219 -15.25 -9.56 -7.11
CA ARG A 219 -16.47 -10.21 -6.65
C ARG A 219 -16.28 -11.68 -6.30
N GLU A 220 -15.88 -12.49 -7.28
CA GLU A 220 -15.68 -13.92 -7.09
C GLU A 220 -14.64 -14.19 -6.00
N PHE A 221 -13.54 -13.46 -6.02
CA PHE A 221 -12.45 -13.61 -5.07
C PHE A 221 -12.90 -13.32 -3.63
N VAL A 222 -13.58 -12.20 -3.43
CA VAL A 222 -14.08 -11.76 -2.13
C VAL A 222 -15.22 -12.68 -1.63
N GLU A 223 -16.16 -13.05 -2.51
CA GLU A 223 -17.28 -13.93 -2.15
C GLU A 223 -16.81 -15.36 -1.84
N THR A 224 -15.74 -15.84 -2.46
CA THR A 224 -15.17 -17.16 -2.22
C THR A 224 -14.35 -17.20 -0.93
N LEU A 225 -13.41 -16.27 -0.76
CA LEU A 225 -12.53 -16.23 0.42
C LEU A 225 -13.18 -15.60 1.66
N LYS A 226 -14.16 -14.71 1.47
CA LYS A 226 -14.96 -14.07 2.55
C LYS A 226 -14.11 -13.61 3.73
N SER A 227 -14.45 -14.09 4.91
CA SER A 227 -13.78 -13.76 6.19
C SER A 227 -12.31 -14.22 6.26
N ARG A 228 -11.79 -14.87 5.21
CA ARG A 228 -10.39 -15.24 5.14
C ARG A 228 -9.51 -14.09 4.66
N ILE A 229 -10.07 -13.09 3.98
CA ILE A 229 -9.38 -11.82 3.72
C ILE A 229 -9.46 -10.99 5.00
N ASP A 230 -8.33 -10.83 5.69
CA ASP A 230 -8.27 -10.19 7.00
C ASP A 230 -8.33 -8.67 6.93
N CYS A 231 -7.76 -8.09 5.87
CA CYS A 231 -7.84 -6.64 5.61
C CYS A 231 -7.68 -6.31 4.13
N VAL A 232 -8.13 -5.10 3.78
CA VAL A 232 -7.98 -4.53 2.43
C VAL A 232 -7.28 -3.19 2.56
N THR A 233 -6.39 -2.89 1.62
CA THR A 233 -5.84 -1.54 1.45
C THR A 233 -6.26 -0.96 0.10
N ILE A 234 -6.75 0.27 0.13
CA ILE A 234 -7.00 1.11 -1.04
C ILE A 234 -5.79 2.03 -1.20
N HIS A 235 -4.98 1.79 -2.23
CA HIS A 235 -3.78 2.58 -2.52
C HIS A 235 -4.14 3.85 -3.30
N GLU A 236 -3.82 5.02 -2.75
CA GLU A 236 -4.24 6.30 -3.31
C GLU A 236 -3.11 7.27 -3.66
N ASP A 237 -2.11 7.47 -2.79
CA ASP A 237 -1.09 8.52 -2.94
C ASP A 237 -1.69 9.89 -3.30
N MET A 238 -2.71 10.30 -2.55
CA MET A 238 -3.49 11.50 -2.86
C MET A 238 -3.02 12.76 -2.13
N SER A 239 -1.91 12.67 -1.41
CA SER A 239 -1.37 13.77 -0.62
C SER A 239 0.14 13.94 -0.85
N TYR A 240 0.65 15.09 -0.43
CA TYR A 240 2.07 15.41 -0.37
C TYR A 240 2.37 16.09 0.96
N LYS A 241 3.62 16.49 1.20
CA LYS A 241 4.09 17.03 2.49
C LYS A 241 3.20 18.14 3.09
N HIS A 242 2.51 18.92 2.26
CA HIS A 242 1.74 20.08 2.71
C HIS A 242 0.22 19.92 2.56
N GLY A 243 -0.27 18.71 2.36
CA GLY A 243 -1.69 18.40 2.28
C GLY A 243 -2.11 17.64 1.03
N PRO A 244 -3.42 17.36 0.88
CA PRO A 244 -3.96 16.63 -0.25
C PRO A 244 -3.87 17.40 -1.57
N HIS A 245 -3.74 16.66 -2.68
CA HIS A 245 -3.81 17.22 -4.04
C HIS A 245 -5.22 17.68 -4.42
N ILE A 246 -6.24 17.20 -3.71
CA ILE A 246 -7.65 17.56 -3.91
C ILE A 246 -8.25 18.10 -2.60
N SER A 247 -9.19 19.02 -2.73
CA SER A 247 -9.88 19.57 -1.56
C SER A 247 -10.87 18.57 -0.95
N PRO A 248 -11.23 18.71 0.34
CA PRO A 248 -12.31 17.93 0.95
C PRO A 248 -13.63 18.03 0.17
N ARG A 249 -13.93 19.16 -0.47
CA ARG A 249 -15.10 19.34 -1.32
C ARG A 249 -15.07 18.43 -2.53
N VAL A 250 -13.95 18.39 -3.26
CA VAL A 250 -13.76 17.51 -4.43
C VAL A 250 -13.84 16.05 -4.01
N PHE A 251 -13.21 15.67 -2.92
CA PHE A 251 -13.31 14.30 -2.40
C PHE A 251 -14.78 13.93 -2.08
N ARG A 252 -15.52 14.81 -1.41
CA ARG A 252 -16.94 14.59 -1.05
C ARG A 252 -17.81 14.39 -2.29
N GLU A 253 -17.58 15.18 -3.31
CA GLU A 253 -18.39 15.17 -4.54
C GLU A 253 -18.06 13.94 -5.42
N PHE A 254 -16.80 13.70 -5.70
CA PHE A 254 -16.39 12.71 -6.70
C PHE A 254 -15.93 11.37 -6.12
N MET A 255 -15.34 11.32 -4.94
CA MET A 255 -14.76 10.08 -4.43
C MET A 255 -15.61 9.42 -3.35
N LEU A 256 -16.15 10.19 -2.42
CA LEU A 256 -16.90 9.65 -1.28
C LEU A 256 -18.04 8.70 -1.64
N PRO A 257 -18.92 8.99 -2.63
CA PRO A 257 -19.97 8.04 -3.03
C PRO A 257 -19.42 6.70 -3.53
N ARG A 258 -18.29 6.73 -4.23
CA ARG A 258 -17.62 5.55 -4.80
C ARG A 258 -16.91 4.76 -3.71
N TYR A 259 -16.28 5.45 -2.76
CA TYR A 259 -15.78 4.81 -1.55
C TYR A 259 -16.88 4.04 -0.81
N LYS A 260 -18.04 4.66 -0.55
CA LYS A 260 -19.18 3.99 0.11
C LYS A 260 -19.66 2.74 -0.64
N ARG A 261 -19.64 2.75 -1.97
CA ARG A 261 -20.00 1.57 -2.78
C ARG A 261 -18.99 0.43 -2.58
N VAL A 262 -17.71 0.71 -2.73
CA VAL A 262 -16.64 -0.30 -2.63
C VAL A 262 -16.51 -0.83 -1.20
N THR A 263 -16.44 0.05 -0.21
CA THR A 263 -16.35 -0.38 1.20
C THR A 263 -17.61 -1.09 1.69
N GLY A 264 -18.77 -0.70 1.16
CA GLY A 264 -20.05 -1.37 1.41
C GLY A 264 -20.04 -2.82 0.90
N PHE A 265 -19.54 -3.04 -0.31
CA PHE A 265 -19.33 -4.38 -0.87
C PHE A 265 -18.37 -5.23 -0.01
N LEU A 266 -17.23 -4.67 0.39
CA LEU A 266 -16.26 -5.36 1.24
C LEU A 266 -16.88 -5.75 2.58
N ARG A 267 -17.56 -4.82 3.25
CA ARG A 267 -18.21 -5.07 4.55
C ARG A 267 -19.36 -6.07 4.47
N HIS A 268 -20.15 -6.06 3.38
CA HIS A 268 -21.19 -7.04 3.15
C HIS A 268 -20.62 -8.47 3.11
N ASN A 269 -19.38 -8.62 2.64
CA ASN A 269 -18.64 -9.89 2.58
C ASN A 269 -17.78 -10.16 3.83
N GLY A 270 -17.98 -9.42 4.93
CA GLY A 270 -17.32 -9.69 6.21
C GLY A 270 -15.93 -9.08 6.37
N ILE A 271 -15.49 -8.23 5.43
CA ILE A 271 -14.19 -7.54 5.51
C ILE A 271 -14.42 -6.18 6.19
N ASP A 272 -14.03 -6.08 7.46
CA ASP A 272 -14.28 -4.92 8.32
C ASP A 272 -13.04 -4.04 8.56
N ILE A 273 -11.85 -4.50 8.20
CA ILE A 273 -10.58 -3.77 8.32
C ILE A 273 -10.18 -3.25 6.94
N ILE A 274 -10.37 -1.95 6.72
CA ILE A 274 -10.14 -1.30 5.42
C ILE A 274 -9.23 -0.10 5.61
N PHE A 275 -8.03 -0.21 5.08
CA PHE A 275 -7.02 0.85 5.11
C PHE A 275 -7.05 1.71 3.85
N VAL A 276 -6.58 2.94 3.97
CA VAL A 276 -6.05 3.74 2.86
C VAL A 276 -4.55 3.87 3.02
N ASP A 277 -3.86 3.62 1.94
CA ASP A 277 -2.44 3.91 1.74
C ASP A 277 -2.31 5.24 1.01
N SER A 278 -1.67 6.19 1.66
CA SER A 278 -1.36 7.48 1.04
C SER A 278 -0.18 8.13 1.75
N ASP A 279 0.83 8.44 1.00
CA ASP A 279 1.92 9.28 1.46
C ASP A 279 1.44 10.70 1.76
N GLY A 280 2.25 11.46 2.50
CA GLY A 280 2.01 12.87 2.77
C GLY A 280 1.00 13.16 3.88
N ASP A 281 0.58 14.42 3.96
CA ASP A 281 -0.39 14.89 4.95
C ASP A 281 -1.83 14.68 4.48
N ILE A 282 -2.45 13.59 4.92
CA ILE A 282 -3.84 13.24 4.58
C ILE A 282 -4.86 13.71 5.61
N ARG A 283 -4.45 14.39 6.70
CA ARG A 283 -5.34 14.77 7.81
C ARG A 283 -6.64 15.47 7.38
N PRO A 284 -6.65 16.40 6.39
CA PRO A 284 -7.88 17.05 5.95
C PRO A 284 -8.94 16.11 5.36
N LEU A 285 -8.55 14.92 4.91
CA LEU A 285 -9.44 13.93 4.29
C LEU A 285 -9.86 12.81 5.25
N ILE A 286 -9.23 12.66 6.42
CA ILE A 286 -9.55 11.58 7.37
C ILE A 286 -11.04 11.52 7.72
N PRO A 287 -11.74 12.62 8.04
CA PRO A 287 -13.16 12.56 8.34
C PRO A 287 -14.01 11.97 7.20
N LEU A 288 -13.64 12.29 5.94
CA LEU A 288 -14.32 11.81 4.75
C LEU A 288 -13.98 10.35 4.42
N LEU A 289 -12.75 9.93 4.67
CA LEU A 289 -12.36 8.53 4.56
C LEU A 289 -13.13 7.66 5.55
N LEU A 290 -13.26 8.10 6.81
CA LEU A 290 -14.09 7.43 7.81
C LEU A 290 -15.57 7.38 7.38
N GLU A 291 -16.13 8.49 6.86
CA GLU A 291 -17.47 8.54 6.30
C GLU A 291 -17.64 7.61 5.10
N GLY A 292 -16.59 7.45 4.31
CA GLY A 292 -16.48 6.54 3.16
C GLY A 292 -16.30 5.07 3.53
N GLY A 293 -16.26 4.73 4.83
CA GLY A 293 -16.15 3.35 5.30
C GLY A 293 -14.71 2.84 5.47
N VAL A 294 -13.69 3.64 5.24
CA VAL A 294 -12.30 3.36 5.61
C VAL A 294 -12.17 3.50 7.13
N ASN A 295 -11.42 2.61 7.77
CA ASN A 295 -11.17 2.70 9.20
C ASN A 295 -9.69 2.53 9.58
N GLY A 296 -8.78 2.59 8.62
CA GLY A 296 -7.35 2.50 8.88
C GLY A 296 -6.52 3.33 7.92
N LEU A 297 -5.32 3.72 8.36
CA LEU A 297 -4.35 4.49 7.58
C LEU A 297 -2.94 3.94 7.75
N TRP A 298 -2.17 4.01 6.68
CA TRP A 298 -0.73 3.79 6.62
C TRP A 298 -0.13 4.53 5.41
N PRO A 299 1.18 4.81 5.34
CA PRO A 299 2.23 4.51 6.31
C PRO A 299 2.40 5.58 7.40
N LEU A 300 1.66 6.69 7.37
CA LEU A 300 1.69 7.80 8.33
C LEU A 300 3.05 8.54 8.35
N GLU A 301 3.41 9.12 7.23
CA GLU A 301 4.72 9.75 6.99
C GLU A 301 5.05 10.86 8.00
N VAL A 302 6.06 10.63 8.85
CA VAL A 302 6.47 11.60 9.90
C VAL A 302 7.01 12.87 9.28
N ALA A 303 7.71 12.78 8.14
CA ALA A 303 8.23 13.93 7.41
C ALA A 303 7.14 14.87 6.88
N ALA A 304 5.92 14.36 6.70
CA ALA A 304 4.73 15.13 6.31
C ALA A 304 3.93 15.66 7.51
N GLY A 305 4.40 15.41 8.73
CA GLY A 305 3.72 15.87 9.96
C GLY A 305 2.61 14.94 10.45
N MET A 306 2.53 13.71 9.92
CA MET A 306 1.64 12.69 10.46
C MET A 306 2.17 12.19 11.80
N ASP A 307 1.31 12.13 12.81
CA ASP A 307 1.66 11.67 14.15
C ASP A 307 0.60 10.73 14.71
N ALA A 308 0.98 9.46 14.91
CA ALA A 308 0.06 8.41 15.33
C ALA A 308 -0.51 8.64 16.74
N VAL A 309 0.24 9.28 17.63
CA VAL A 309 -0.23 9.62 18.99
C VAL A 309 -1.33 10.66 18.93
N THR A 310 -1.13 11.70 18.13
CA THR A 310 -2.14 12.75 17.91
C THR A 310 -3.38 12.18 17.25
N LEU A 311 -3.23 11.38 16.18
CA LEU A 311 -4.36 10.74 15.52
C LEU A 311 -5.13 9.79 16.44
N ARG A 312 -4.44 9.02 17.30
CA ARG A 312 -5.09 8.16 18.28
C ARG A 312 -5.89 8.96 19.31
N LYS A 313 -5.38 10.12 19.76
CA LYS A 313 -6.10 11.02 20.67
C LYS A 313 -7.34 11.61 20.03
N GLU A 314 -7.25 12.03 18.76
CA GLU A 314 -8.34 12.69 18.02
C GLU A 314 -9.43 11.72 17.58
N TYR A 315 -9.07 10.59 17.01
CA TYR A 315 -10.03 9.66 16.40
C TYR A 315 -10.38 8.47 17.30
N GLY A 316 -9.62 8.22 18.38
CA GLY A 316 -9.86 7.11 19.29
C GLY A 316 -9.85 5.76 18.56
N LYS A 317 -10.79 4.90 18.90
CA LYS A 317 -10.93 3.55 18.30
C LYS A 317 -11.57 3.53 16.91
N ARG A 318 -11.94 4.69 16.37
CA ARG A 318 -12.51 4.78 15.01
C ARG A 318 -11.45 4.64 13.91
N LEU A 319 -10.17 4.81 14.25
CA LEU A 319 -9.08 4.83 13.30
C LEU A 319 -7.98 3.83 13.69
N LEU A 320 -7.69 2.89 12.83
CA LEU A 320 -6.58 1.95 12.90
C LEU A 320 -5.33 2.58 12.29
N LEU A 321 -4.16 2.28 12.83
CA LEU A 321 -2.92 2.94 12.44
C LEU A 321 -1.82 1.90 12.23
N ILE A 322 -1.08 2.03 11.12
CA ILE A 322 0.13 1.24 10.84
C ILE A 322 1.25 2.19 10.43
N GLY A 323 2.49 1.97 10.91
CA GLY A 323 3.64 2.78 10.53
C GLY A 323 4.02 3.84 11.56
N ASN A 324 4.39 5.03 11.07
CA ASN A 324 4.75 6.21 11.88
C ASN A 324 6.02 6.10 12.71
N ILE A 325 6.89 5.12 12.46
CA ILE A 325 8.25 5.13 13.00
C ILE A 325 9.16 5.86 12.02
N ASP A 326 9.71 6.99 12.45
CA ASP A 326 10.51 7.86 11.58
C ASP A 326 11.77 7.16 11.07
N LYS A 327 11.81 6.85 9.78
CA LYS A 327 12.97 6.25 9.11
C LYS A 327 14.26 7.06 9.29
N ARG A 328 14.15 8.40 9.44
CA ARG A 328 15.30 9.28 9.65
C ARG A 328 15.89 9.08 11.05
N ALA A 329 15.06 8.86 12.06
CA ALA A 329 15.55 8.53 13.41
C ALA A 329 16.32 7.21 13.43
N ILE A 330 15.92 6.23 12.61
CA ILE A 330 16.65 4.97 12.49
C ILE A 330 18.00 5.18 11.80
N ALA A 331 18.04 5.97 10.73
CA ALA A 331 19.29 6.32 10.05
C ALA A 331 20.26 7.08 10.97
N GLU A 332 19.76 7.96 11.84
CA GLU A 332 20.54 8.75 12.79
C GLU A 332 21.20 7.90 13.89
N GLY A 333 20.55 6.81 14.34
CA GLY A 333 21.13 5.83 15.27
C GLY A 333 20.46 5.74 16.63
N LYS A 334 21.13 5.05 17.57
CA LYS A 334 20.58 4.55 18.83
C LYS A 334 19.77 5.56 19.63
N THR A 335 20.34 6.73 19.92
CA THR A 335 19.67 7.74 20.75
C THR A 335 18.39 8.27 20.11
N ALA A 336 18.40 8.47 18.78
CA ALA A 336 17.21 8.88 18.04
C ALA A 336 16.15 7.79 17.98
N ILE A 337 16.54 6.52 17.78
CA ILE A 337 15.67 5.35 17.83
C ILE A 337 14.97 5.25 19.19
N GLU A 338 15.74 5.33 20.28
CA GLU A 338 15.20 5.23 21.65
C GLU A 338 14.19 6.33 21.94
N LYS A 339 14.49 7.56 21.52
CA LYS A 339 13.59 8.71 21.66
C LYS A 339 12.32 8.51 20.83
N GLU A 340 12.46 8.11 19.58
CA GLU A 340 11.34 7.92 18.64
C GLU A 340 10.35 6.87 19.18
N ILE A 341 10.84 5.67 19.48
CA ILE A 341 10.04 4.57 20.01
C ILE A 341 9.48 4.92 21.41
N GLY A 342 10.33 5.41 22.31
CA GLY A 342 9.94 5.72 23.68
C GLY A 342 8.87 6.79 23.80
N SER A 343 8.80 7.73 22.84
CA SER A 343 7.79 8.79 22.81
C SER A 343 6.41 8.31 22.32
N LYS A 344 6.33 7.24 21.55
CA LYS A 344 5.11 6.80 20.86
C LYS A 344 4.55 5.49 21.41
N LEU A 345 5.39 4.46 21.50
CA LEU A 345 4.96 3.08 21.74
C LEU A 345 4.23 2.88 23.08
N PRO A 346 4.69 3.43 24.23
CA PRO A 346 4.00 3.20 25.50
C PRO A 346 2.53 3.63 25.47
N TYR A 347 2.24 4.75 24.81
CA TYR A 347 0.88 5.25 24.64
C TYR A 347 0.08 4.43 23.63
N LEU A 348 0.62 4.22 22.42
CA LEU A 348 -0.08 3.53 21.34
C LEU A 348 -0.37 2.05 21.66
N ARG A 349 0.56 1.38 22.33
CA ARG A 349 0.35 0.00 22.83
C ARG A 349 -0.81 -0.07 23.82
N LYS A 350 -0.88 0.87 24.75
CA LYS A 350 -1.95 0.93 25.76
C LYS A 350 -3.32 1.14 25.10
N GLU A 351 -3.39 2.04 24.13
CA GLU A 351 -4.64 2.40 23.46
C GLU A 351 -5.09 1.34 22.43
N GLY A 352 -4.16 0.55 21.88
CA GLY A 352 -4.43 -0.50 20.87
C GLY A 352 -4.74 0.03 19.45
N GLY A 353 -5.06 -0.89 18.53
CA GLY A 353 -5.37 -0.56 17.14
C GLY A 353 -4.19 0.04 16.37
N TYR A 354 -2.97 -0.32 16.75
CA TYR A 354 -1.73 0.20 16.18
C TYR A 354 -0.71 -0.92 15.93
N ILE A 355 -0.09 -0.89 14.77
CA ILE A 355 1.05 -1.74 14.42
C ILE A 355 2.25 -0.84 14.15
N PRO A 356 3.34 -0.97 14.93
CA PRO A 356 4.57 -0.24 14.66
C PRO A 356 5.25 -0.78 13.40
N SER A 357 5.57 0.10 12.48
CA SER A 357 6.35 -0.13 11.27
C SER A 357 7.02 1.18 10.89
N ILE A 358 8.05 1.14 10.07
CA ILE A 358 8.64 2.34 9.48
C ILE A 358 7.57 3.11 8.70
N ASP A 359 7.70 4.44 8.68
CA ASP A 359 6.74 5.38 8.07
C ASP A 359 6.75 5.39 6.53
N HIS A 360 7.41 4.43 5.90
CA HIS A 360 7.45 4.11 4.47
C HIS A 360 8.32 2.86 4.26
N GLU A 361 8.86 2.63 3.04
CA GLU A 361 9.88 1.61 2.80
C GLU A 361 11.17 1.91 3.61
N VAL A 362 11.90 0.85 3.94
CA VAL A 362 13.23 0.95 4.57
C VAL A 362 14.24 1.44 3.54
N PRO A 363 14.70 2.69 3.58
CA PRO A 363 15.58 3.22 2.55
C PRO A 363 17.03 2.72 2.71
N PRO A 364 17.83 2.72 1.62
CA PRO A 364 19.20 2.18 1.64
C PRO A 364 20.21 3.00 2.46
N ASP A 365 19.84 4.17 2.94
CA ASP A 365 20.67 5.01 3.83
C ASP A 365 20.50 4.67 5.32
N ILE A 366 19.61 3.73 5.67
CA ILE A 366 19.55 3.15 7.01
C ILE A 366 20.64 2.08 7.14
N PRO A 367 21.68 2.27 8.00
CA PRO A 367 22.67 1.24 8.23
C PRO A 367 22.08 -0.03 8.82
N TYR A 368 22.58 -1.20 8.38
CA TYR A 368 22.12 -2.51 8.87
C TYR A 368 22.14 -2.62 10.40
N GLN A 369 23.23 -2.16 11.04
CA GLN A 369 23.37 -2.20 12.50
C GLN A 369 22.33 -1.33 13.23
N ASN A 370 21.96 -0.20 12.64
CA ASN A 370 20.91 0.67 13.20
C ASN A 370 19.55 -0.01 13.08
N TYR A 371 19.27 -0.66 11.94
CA TYR A 371 18.01 -1.39 11.74
C TYR A 371 17.87 -2.58 12.69
N VAL A 372 18.93 -3.35 12.87
CA VAL A 372 18.98 -4.43 13.88
C VAL A 372 18.76 -3.88 15.29
N TYR A 373 19.39 -2.74 15.63
CA TYR A 373 19.17 -2.10 16.92
C TYR A 373 17.72 -1.63 17.09
N TYR A 374 17.15 -1.02 16.05
CA TYR A 374 15.74 -0.61 16.02
C TYR A 374 14.82 -1.78 16.36
N LEU A 375 14.94 -2.90 15.65
CA LEU A 375 14.10 -4.08 15.89
C LEU A 375 14.28 -4.64 17.31
N ASN A 376 15.51 -4.74 17.80
CA ASN A 376 15.79 -5.22 19.15
C ASN A 376 15.25 -4.29 20.24
N PHE A 377 15.25 -2.98 19.98
CA PHE A 377 14.68 -2.01 20.90
C PHE A 377 13.16 -2.01 20.84
N LEU A 378 12.58 -2.09 19.64
CA LEU A 378 11.13 -2.18 19.42
C LEU A 378 10.54 -3.39 20.15
N LYS A 379 11.17 -4.57 20.08
CA LYS A 379 10.74 -5.81 20.76
C LYS A 379 10.53 -5.67 22.27
N LYS A 380 11.12 -4.69 22.93
CA LYS A 380 10.90 -4.41 24.36
C LYS A 380 9.54 -3.78 24.64
N PHE A 381 8.88 -3.25 23.61
CA PHE A 381 7.59 -2.55 23.71
C PHE A 381 6.42 -3.33 23.09
N LEU A 382 6.68 -4.47 22.46
CA LEU A 382 5.63 -5.29 21.84
C LEU A 382 4.73 -6.04 22.83
#